data_d8596b5bb5790e55fb99d49720c2bf3e
#
_entry.id   d8596b5bb5790e55fb99d49720c2bf3e
#
_cell.length_a   1.000
_cell.length_b   1.000
_cell.length_c   1.000
_cell.angle_alpha   90.00
_cell.angle_beta   90.00
_cell.angle_gamma   90.00
#
_symmetry.space_group_name_H-M   'P 1'
#
loop_
_entity.id
_entity.type
_entity.pdbx_description
1 polymer ?
#
loop_
_entity_poly.entity_id
_entity_poly.type
_entity_poly.pdbx_seq_one_letter_code
_entity_poly.pdbx_strand_id
1 'polypeptide(L)'
;MTPDTEMCPALFLRQNQGGRTLKHAKTAPEAEKEDVRIQEFLDMIAPSVMKFETDYFICGNTYRCVWALREYPTSTEEQAILKRLGEKDGVTLKIYTRHVSAAEERKIISNAASKNRLNQSSTNDLQQTVQAESNLQDVAMIVARTHRNREPLLHTAVYMELTANEYDHLKLLQTEVLTELIRSKLNVDRLLLRQQQGFQCVMPSGRNMFRDQFERVLPASSVANLYPFNYSGKTDPRGFYVGRDKFGSNILVDFNQRADDKTNGSILILGNSGQGKSYLLKLILCNLREAGLNVICLDPEMEYEDLTNNLGGCFIDLMGGRFLNNPLEPKVWDEGEGMEDPDAPETFRIRSRLSQHISFLKDFFRSYKDSTDREIDVIEIMVQRLYARCGLTDETDFQMLGSKDYPTLSELYGLIEAEYKEFDSGERQLYTAELLQNILLGLHSMCRGPEAKFFNGHTNITDSSFVTFGVKGVLQASRNLRDALLFNTLSFMSNRLLTVGNTVAGLDEFYLFLSNLTAVEYVRNFMKRVRKKNSSVILASQNLEDFNIEGIREYTKPLFSIPTHQFLFNAGAVDEKFYTDTLQLEASEFRLIRYPQRGVCLYKCGNERYNLMVTVPDYKAKLFGKAGGR
;
A
#
# COMPACT_ATOMS: atom_id res chain seq x y z
N MET A 1 -2.83 49.96 21.31
CA MET A 1 -1.82 49.02 21.79
C MET A 1 -1.49 48.09 20.61
N THR A 2 -0.47 48.43 19.88
CA THR A 2 0.09 47.70 18.72
C THR A 2 1.23 46.85 19.22
N PRO A 3 1.35 45.59 18.79
CA PRO A 3 2.61 44.86 18.93
C PRO A 3 3.45 45.03 17.66
N ASP A 4 4.69 45.42 17.87
CA ASP A 4 5.75 45.54 16.89
C ASP A 4 6.06 44.20 16.20
N THR A 5 6.06 44.23 14.88
CA THR A 5 6.60 43.17 14.01
C THR A 5 8.04 43.54 13.65
N GLU A 6 8.99 42.91 14.28
CA GLU A 6 10.39 42.96 13.86
C GLU A 6 10.56 42.31 12.47
N MET A 7 10.93 43.14 11.52
CA MET A 7 11.29 42.74 10.16
C MET A 7 12.74 42.28 10.11
N CYS A 8 12.98 41.11 9.52
CA CYS A 8 14.31 40.68 9.10
C CYS A 8 14.94 41.68 8.13
N PRO A 9 16.25 41.99 8.25
CA PRO A 9 16.91 42.95 7.38
C PRO A 9 17.17 42.40 5.98
N ALA A 10 16.74 43.16 4.98
CA ALA A 10 16.96 42.91 3.59
C ALA A 10 18.44 43.15 3.19
N LEU A 11 19.00 42.24 2.41
CA LEU A 11 20.30 42.42 1.76
C LEU A 11 20.27 43.61 0.79
N PHE A 12 20.98 44.71 1.15
CA PHE A 12 21.23 45.82 0.25
C PHE A 12 22.56 45.62 -0.49
N LEU A 13 22.47 45.49 -1.81
CA LEU A 13 23.64 45.71 -2.71
C LEU A 13 23.98 47.20 -2.73
N ARG A 14 25.13 47.56 -2.20
CA ARG A 14 25.68 48.93 -2.29
C ARG A 14 26.34 49.14 -3.67
N GLN A 15 25.78 50.10 -4.41
CA GLN A 15 26.51 50.79 -5.48
C GLN A 15 27.53 51.78 -4.87
N ASN A 16 28.79 51.65 -5.31
CA ASN A 16 29.85 52.59 -4.95
C ASN A 16 29.57 53.99 -5.53
N GLN A 17 29.48 55.01 -4.69
CA GLN A 17 29.79 56.40 -5.00
C GLN A 17 30.57 57.03 -3.86
N GLY A 18 31.75 57.50 -4.24
CA GLY A 18 32.53 58.62 -3.79
C GLY A 18 32.59 59.06 -2.33
N GLY A 19 33.77 58.90 -1.80
CA GLY A 19 34.51 59.59 -0.81
C GLY A 19 33.89 60.57 0.17
N ARG A 20 34.00 60.23 1.47
CA ARG A 20 34.30 61.18 2.56
C ARG A 20 34.96 60.45 3.71
N THR A 21 36.19 60.85 4.01
CA THR A 21 36.97 60.46 5.18
C THR A 21 36.28 60.81 6.48
N LEU A 22 36.05 59.85 7.34
CA LEU A 22 35.72 60.03 8.74
C LEU A 22 36.78 59.32 9.61
N LYS A 23 37.20 60.06 10.60
CA LYS A 23 38.28 59.76 11.55
C LYS A 23 37.98 58.49 12.38
N HIS A 24 39.07 57.77 12.67
CA HIS A 24 39.18 56.61 13.54
C HIS A 24 38.40 56.72 14.88
N ALA A 25 37.54 55.77 15.09
CA ALA A 25 37.22 55.23 16.42
C ALA A 25 37.73 53.77 16.45
N LYS A 26 38.63 53.51 17.37
CA LYS A 26 39.14 52.16 17.64
C LYS A 26 38.02 51.33 18.26
N THR A 27 37.48 50.36 17.51
CA THR A 27 36.67 49.28 18.04
C THR A 27 37.00 48.00 17.31
N ALA A 28 37.71 47.21 17.97
CA ALA A 28 37.52 45.84 18.35
C ALA A 28 37.71 44.74 17.27
N PRO A 29 38.56 43.74 17.55
CA PRO A 29 38.78 42.56 16.70
C PRO A 29 37.59 41.62 16.58
N GLU A 30 36.47 41.86 17.28
CA GLU A 30 35.27 41.05 17.19
C GLU A 30 34.41 41.38 15.97
N ALA A 31 34.27 42.64 15.58
CA ALA A 31 33.49 43.04 14.41
C ALA A 31 34.13 42.56 13.08
N GLU A 32 35.47 42.59 12.96
CA GLU A 32 36.15 42.04 11.81
C GLU A 32 36.01 40.51 11.70
N LYS A 33 35.96 39.78 12.83
CA LYS A 33 35.74 38.33 12.86
C LYS A 33 34.29 37.94 12.51
N GLU A 34 33.32 38.77 12.88
CA GLU A 34 31.94 38.57 12.56
C GLU A 34 31.65 38.83 11.07
N ASP A 35 32.24 39.88 10.50
CA ASP A 35 32.19 40.18 9.07
C ASP A 35 32.84 39.07 8.22
N VAL A 36 33.97 38.51 8.66
CA VAL A 36 34.64 37.39 7.99
C VAL A 36 33.78 36.12 8.02
N ARG A 37 33.17 35.80 9.16
CA ARG A 37 32.24 34.63 9.27
C ARG A 37 30.99 34.78 8.41
N ILE A 38 30.43 35.98 8.34
CA ILE A 38 29.30 36.26 7.45
C ILE A 38 29.70 36.12 6.00
N GLN A 39 30.88 36.60 5.63
CA GLN A 39 31.39 36.45 4.26
C GLN A 39 31.65 34.98 3.89
N GLU A 40 32.29 34.21 4.76
CA GLU A 40 32.50 32.76 4.57
C GLU A 40 31.16 32.02 4.42
N PHE A 41 30.15 32.39 5.21
CA PHE A 41 28.79 31.82 5.07
C PHE A 41 28.15 32.21 3.74
N LEU A 42 28.24 33.47 3.32
CA LEU A 42 27.73 33.93 2.03
C LEU A 42 28.40 33.22 0.86
N ASP A 43 29.75 33.05 0.94
CA ASP A 43 30.51 32.33 -0.08
C ASP A 43 30.12 30.83 -0.16
N MET A 44 29.76 30.25 0.97
CA MET A 44 29.28 28.85 1.03
C MET A 44 27.92 28.67 0.38
N ILE A 45 27.00 29.62 0.54
CA ILE A 45 25.62 29.53 0.02
C ILE A 45 25.45 30.19 -1.36
N ALA A 46 26.39 31.04 -1.80
CA ALA A 46 26.29 31.70 -3.09
C ALA A 46 26.64 30.72 -4.23
N PRO A 47 25.91 30.78 -5.36
CA PRO A 47 26.26 29.97 -6.51
C PRO A 47 27.63 30.39 -7.07
N SER A 48 28.46 29.40 -7.41
CA SER A 48 29.80 29.62 -7.96
C SER A 48 29.80 30.40 -9.29
N VAL A 49 28.72 30.28 -10.06
CA VAL A 49 28.52 30.97 -11.35
C VAL A 49 27.07 31.45 -11.45
N MET A 50 26.91 32.67 -11.94
CA MET A 50 25.59 33.20 -12.33
C MET A 50 25.73 33.94 -13.66
N LYS A 51 25.17 33.37 -14.74
CA LYS A 51 25.25 33.92 -16.09
C LYS A 51 23.86 33.88 -16.73
N PHE A 52 23.38 35.05 -17.18
CA PHE A 52 22.09 35.18 -17.86
C PHE A 52 22.29 35.21 -19.38
N GLU A 53 21.59 34.35 -20.07
CA GLU A 53 21.50 34.26 -21.53
C GLU A 53 20.12 34.74 -22.02
N THR A 54 19.86 34.61 -23.31
CA THR A 54 18.63 35.12 -23.93
C THR A 54 17.35 34.46 -23.37
N ASP A 55 17.35 33.14 -23.24
CA ASP A 55 16.19 32.32 -22.90
C ASP A 55 16.39 31.38 -21.70
N TYR A 56 17.62 31.39 -21.14
CA TYR A 56 17.97 30.63 -19.94
C TYR A 56 19.04 31.37 -19.12
N PHE A 57 19.40 30.81 -17.96
CA PHE A 57 20.55 31.26 -17.17
C PHE A 57 21.21 30.06 -16.51
N ILE A 58 22.47 30.25 -16.14
CA ILE A 58 23.26 29.27 -15.39
C ILE A 58 23.34 29.76 -13.95
N CYS A 59 23.06 28.86 -13.01
CA CYS A 59 23.15 29.13 -11.58
C CYS A 59 23.89 27.96 -10.91
N GLY A 60 25.15 28.19 -10.50
CA GLY A 60 26.04 27.13 -10.05
C GLY A 60 26.24 26.09 -11.16
N ASN A 61 25.91 24.85 -10.89
CA ASN A 61 26.01 23.72 -11.83
C ASN A 61 24.71 23.40 -12.55
N THR A 62 23.69 24.30 -12.49
CA THR A 62 22.38 24.03 -13.07
C THR A 62 22.03 25.03 -14.17
N TYR A 63 21.38 24.54 -15.22
CA TYR A 63 20.74 25.33 -16.28
C TYR A 63 19.29 25.59 -15.90
N ARG A 64 18.87 26.84 -15.96
CA ARG A 64 17.54 27.26 -15.52
C ARG A 64 16.90 28.21 -16.50
N CYS A 65 15.58 28.22 -16.55
CA CYS A 65 14.83 29.27 -17.21
C CYS A 65 13.55 29.59 -16.43
N VAL A 66 13.07 30.82 -16.57
CA VAL A 66 11.81 31.26 -15.96
C VAL A 66 10.83 31.65 -17.05
N TRP A 67 9.61 31.12 -16.93
CA TRP A 67 8.48 31.46 -17.77
C TRP A 67 7.37 32.11 -16.93
N ALA A 68 6.62 33.02 -17.54
CA ALA A 68 5.46 33.67 -16.91
C ALA A 68 4.16 33.18 -17.58
N LEU A 69 3.16 32.85 -16.79
CA LEU A 69 1.84 32.52 -17.32
C LEU A 69 1.19 33.79 -17.87
N ARG A 70 0.76 33.76 -19.13
CA ARG A 70 0.19 34.90 -19.84
C ARG A 70 -1.32 34.83 -19.98
N GLU A 71 -1.82 33.64 -20.33
CA GLU A 71 -3.23 33.42 -20.61
C GLU A 71 -3.73 32.20 -19.86
N TYR A 72 -4.95 32.32 -19.35
CA TYR A 72 -5.66 31.27 -18.63
C TYR A 72 -6.85 30.81 -19.47
N PRO A 73 -7.30 29.56 -19.35
CA PRO A 73 -8.49 29.07 -20.02
C PRO A 73 -9.73 29.83 -19.53
N THR A 74 -10.66 30.07 -20.41
CA THR A 74 -11.95 30.72 -20.08
C THR A 74 -12.83 29.82 -19.20
N SER A 75 -12.71 28.51 -19.40
CA SER A 75 -13.36 27.48 -18.56
C SER A 75 -12.47 26.26 -18.45
N THR A 76 -12.58 25.54 -17.34
CA THR A 76 -11.87 24.28 -17.13
C THR A 76 -12.80 23.29 -16.46
N GLU A 77 -12.77 22.05 -16.96
CA GLU A 77 -13.43 20.91 -16.33
C GLU A 77 -12.54 20.29 -15.25
N GLU A 78 -11.22 20.50 -15.36
CA GLU A 78 -10.23 19.98 -14.40
C GLU A 78 -10.11 20.92 -13.19
N GLN A 79 -9.98 20.33 -12.00
CA GLN A 79 -9.61 21.03 -10.78
C GLN A 79 -8.10 20.95 -10.57
N ALA A 80 -7.53 21.93 -9.85
CA ALA A 80 -6.10 21.99 -9.53
C ALA A 80 -5.22 21.93 -10.80
N ILE A 81 -5.47 22.82 -11.77
CA ILE A 81 -4.86 22.79 -13.11
C ILE A 81 -3.33 22.87 -13.13
N LEU A 82 -2.69 23.41 -12.09
CA LEU A 82 -1.23 23.46 -11.98
C LEU A 82 -0.65 22.23 -11.23
N LYS A 83 -1.47 21.31 -10.78
CA LYS A 83 -1.03 20.12 -10.00
C LYS A 83 0.02 19.31 -10.75
N ARG A 84 -0.22 19.00 -12.04
CA ARG A 84 0.69 18.20 -12.86
C ARG A 84 2.03 18.88 -13.10
N LEU A 85 2.03 20.22 -13.21
CA LEU A 85 3.26 20.99 -13.31
C LEU A 85 4.02 21.00 -11.97
N GLY A 86 3.30 21.09 -10.84
CA GLY A 86 3.88 20.98 -9.51
C GLY A 86 4.44 19.59 -9.17
N GLU A 87 4.01 18.54 -9.86
CA GLU A 87 4.51 17.17 -9.72
C GLU A 87 5.79 16.89 -10.51
N LYS A 88 6.11 17.72 -11.52
CA LYS A 88 7.28 17.50 -12.35
C LYS A 88 8.58 17.86 -11.62
N ASP A 89 9.53 16.93 -11.65
CA ASP A 89 10.89 17.19 -11.16
C ASP A 89 11.54 18.31 -11.98
N GLY A 90 12.22 19.24 -11.30
CA GLY A 90 12.84 20.38 -11.93
C GLY A 90 11.91 21.56 -12.22
N VAL A 91 10.62 21.49 -11.84
CA VAL A 91 9.67 22.61 -11.99
C VAL A 91 9.37 23.22 -10.62
N THR A 92 9.61 24.53 -10.50
CA THR A 92 9.24 25.32 -9.32
C THR A 92 8.18 26.34 -9.71
N LEU A 93 7.06 26.37 -8.99
CA LEU A 93 5.97 27.32 -9.22
C LEU A 93 5.98 28.43 -8.18
N LYS A 94 5.82 29.67 -8.63
CA LYS A 94 5.67 30.84 -7.78
C LYS A 94 4.38 31.56 -8.13
N ILE A 95 3.44 31.62 -7.20
CA ILE A 95 2.15 32.27 -7.38
C ILE A 95 2.11 33.53 -6.52
N TYR A 96 1.87 34.67 -7.15
CA TYR A 96 1.63 35.94 -6.49
C TYR A 96 0.14 36.24 -6.50
N THR A 97 -0.39 36.61 -5.34
CA THR A 97 -1.77 37.05 -5.21
C THR A 97 -1.82 38.34 -4.40
N ARG A 98 -2.61 39.30 -4.82
CA ARG A 98 -2.94 40.48 -4.04
C ARG A 98 -4.42 40.84 -4.18
N HIS A 99 -5.01 41.36 -3.12
CA HIS A 99 -6.42 41.75 -3.11
C HIS A 99 -6.68 42.95 -4.02
N VAL A 100 -7.80 42.92 -4.76
CA VAL A 100 -8.30 44.03 -5.57
C VAL A 100 -9.14 44.92 -4.64
N SER A 101 -8.82 46.22 -4.55
CA SER A 101 -9.62 47.14 -3.73
C SER A 101 -11.02 47.34 -4.29
N ALA A 102 -12.02 47.63 -3.44
CA ALA A 102 -13.41 47.83 -3.89
C ALA A 102 -13.57 48.95 -4.93
N ALA A 103 -12.71 49.98 -4.88
CA ALA A 103 -12.70 51.04 -5.88
C ALA A 103 -12.15 50.58 -7.25
N GLU A 104 -11.08 49.79 -7.20
CA GLU A 104 -10.44 49.18 -8.38
C GLU A 104 -11.37 48.14 -8.99
N GLU A 105 -12.03 47.31 -8.21
CA GLU A 105 -13.01 46.31 -8.63
C GLU A 105 -14.14 46.95 -9.47
N ARG A 106 -14.76 48.02 -8.95
CA ARG A 106 -15.81 48.75 -9.69
C ARG A 106 -15.30 49.31 -11.03
N LYS A 107 -14.07 49.82 -11.05
CA LYS A 107 -13.45 50.35 -12.25
C LYS A 107 -13.19 49.24 -13.29
N ILE A 108 -12.68 48.08 -12.86
CA ILE A 108 -12.40 46.91 -13.71
C ILE A 108 -13.70 46.42 -14.35
N ILE A 109 -14.73 46.19 -13.54
CA ILE A 109 -16.04 45.71 -13.97
C ILE A 109 -16.69 46.71 -14.96
N SER A 110 -16.68 48.00 -14.63
CA SER A 110 -17.24 49.04 -15.48
C SER A 110 -16.52 49.16 -16.82
N ASN A 111 -15.19 49.09 -16.81
CA ASN A 111 -14.38 49.12 -18.04
C ASN A 111 -14.61 47.89 -18.91
N ALA A 112 -14.67 46.70 -18.31
CA ALA A 112 -14.94 45.46 -19.05
C ALA A 112 -16.32 45.47 -19.69
N ALA A 113 -17.36 45.90 -18.97
CA ALA A 113 -18.71 46.02 -19.47
C ALA A 113 -18.80 47.04 -20.62
N SER A 114 -18.17 48.22 -20.48
CA SER A 114 -18.17 49.28 -21.48
C SER A 114 -17.43 48.86 -22.77
N LYS A 115 -16.26 48.21 -22.63
CA LYS A 115 -15.47 47.72 -23.76
C LYS A 115 -16.23 46.66 -24.56
N ASN A 116 -16.86 45.71 -23.91
CA ASN A 116 -17.60 44.65 -24.57
C ASN A 116 -18.88 45.16 -25.25
N ARG A 117 -19.58 46.17 -24.68
CA ARG A 117 -20.71 46.84 -25.32
C ARG A 117 -20.27 47.59 -26.59
N LEU A 118 -19.14 48.28 -26.53
CA LEU A 118 -18.59 48.97 -27.73
C LEU A 118 -18.23 47.97 -28.82
N ASN A 119 -17.59 46.86 -28.47
CA ASN A 119 -17.25 45.80 -29.44
C ASN A 119 -18.51 45.19 -30.08
N GLN A 120 -19.57 44.98 -29.28
CA GLN A 120 -20.85 44.46 -29.80
C GLN A 120 -21.53 45.41 -30.81
N SER A 121 -21.39 46.71 -30.59
CA SER A 121 -22.06 47.73 -31.41
C SER A 121 -21.25 48.22 -32.64
N SER A 122 -19.94 48.00 -32.68
CA SER A 122 -19.01 48.57 -33.66
C SER A 122 -18.46 47.60 -34.69
N THR A 123 -18.76 46.28 -34.58
CA THR A 123 -18.15 45.27 -35.46
C THR A 123 -19.21 44.53 -36.26
N ASN A 124 -19.02 44.50 -37.58
CA ASN A 124 -19.86 43.71 -38.52
C ASN A 124 -19.41 42.22 -38.61
N ASP A 125 -18.42 41.83 -37.83
CA ASP A 125 -17.92 40.45 -37.77
C ASP A 125 -18.72 39.62 -36.76
N LEU A 126 -19.38 38.59 -37.27
CA LEU A 126 -20.25 37.70 -36.46
C LEU A 126 -19.48 37.01 -35.32
N GLN A 127 -18.22 36.62 -35.57
CA GLN A 127 -17.40 35.97 -34.53
C GLN A 127 -17.08 36.91 -33.39
N GLN A 128 -16.73 38.17 -33.70
CA GLN A 128 -16.43 39.16 -32.66
C GLN A 128 -17.68 39.57 -31.88
N THR A 129 -18.83 39.60 -32.51
CA THR A 129 -20.11 39.91 -31.85
C THR A 129 -20.51 38.81 -30.89
N VAL A 130 -20.44 37.55 -31.30
CA VAL A 130 -20.72 36.38 -30.42
C VAL A 130 -19.73 36.32 -29.24
N GLN A 131 -18.45 36.59 -29.51
CA GLN A 131 -17.42 36.63 -28.43
C GLN A 131 -17.70 37.77 -27.45
N ALA A 132 -18.11 38.94 -27.92
CA ALA A 132 -18.44 40.07 -27.03
C ALA A 132 -19.69 39.78 -26.17
N GLU A 133 -20.67 39.07 -26.71
CA GLU A 133 -21.87 38.67 -25.99
C GLU A 133 -21.54 37.64 -24.90
N SER A 134 -20.74 36.61 -25.25
CA SER A 134 -20.23 35.65 -24.25
C SER A 134 -19.44 36.33 -23.13
N ASN A 135 -18.55 37.26 -23.46
CA ASN A 135 -17.77 38.00 -22.48
C ASN A 135 -18.66 38.88 -21.57
N LEU A 136 -19.77 39.42 -22.07
CA LEU A 136 -20.73 40.17 -21.26
C LEU A 136 -21.47 39.27 -20.28
N GLN A 137 -21.83 38.07 -20.68
CA GLN A 137 -22.42 37.06 -19.79
C GLN A 137 -21.43 36.65 -18.67
N ASP A 138 -20.17 36.47 -19.02
CA ASP A 138 -19.11 36.14 -18.02
C ASP A 138 -18.93 37.28 -17.01
N VAL A 139 -18.90 38.53 -17.47
CA VAL A 139 -18.86 39.70 -16.59
C VAL A 139 -20.09 39.75 -15.68
N ALA A 140 -21.28 39.46 -16.19
CA ALA A 140 -22.50 39.42 -15.38
C ALA A 140 -22.45 38.31 -14.32
N MET A 141 -21.92 37.14 -14.66
CA MET A 141 -21.71 36.05 -13.71
C MET A 141 -20.70 36.43 -12.62
N ILE A 142 -19.58 37.08 -12.97
CA ILE A 142 -18.59 37.53 -11.98
C ILE A 142 -19.23 38.57 -11.04
N VAL A 143 -19.97 39.54 -11.55
CA VAL A 143 -20.70 40.54 -10.75
C VAL A 143 -21.70 39.85 -9.81
N ALA A 144 -22.45 38.86 -10.30
CA ALA A 144 -23.40 38.11 -9.49
C ALA A 144 -22.72 37.35 -8.37
N ARG A 145 -21.57 36.73 -8.63
CA ARG A 145 -20.76 36.02 -7.59
C ARG A 145 -20.19 36.97 -6.56
N THR A 146 -19.61 38.08 -7.01
CA THR A 146 -19.04 39.12 -6.13
C THR A 146 -20.11 39.72 -5.20
N HIS A 147 -21.30 39.99 -5.73
CA HIS A 147 -22.37 40.60 -4.90
C HIS A 147 -23.13 39.58 -4.05
N ARG A 148 -23.46 38.37 -4.57
CA ARG A 148 -24.22 37.39 -3.80
C ARG A 148 -23.37 36.61 -2.79
N ASN A 149 -22.18 36.16 -3.25
CA ASN A 149 -21.32 35.29 -2.46
C ASN A 149 -20.19 36.04 -1.74
N ARG A 150 -20.08 37.36 -1.95
CA ARG A 150 -18.97 38.20 -1.43
C ARG A 150 -17.59 37.66 -1.83
N GLU A 151 -17.51 37.03 -3.02
CA GLU A 151 -16.27 36.44 -3.51
C GLU A 151 -15.30 37.56 -3.93
N PRO A 152 -14.07 37.66 -3.32
CA PRO A 152 -13.12 38.70 -3.67
C PRO A 152 -12.46 38.44 -5.03
N LEU A 153 -12.12 39.52 -5.72
CA LEU A 153 -11.25 39.50 -6.87
C LEU A 153 -9.79 39.64 -6.43
N LEU A 154 -8.90 38.88 -7.07
CA LEU A 154 -7.48 38.85 -6.79
C LEU A 154 -6.67 39.14 -8.05
N HIS A 155 -5.67 40.03 -7.95
CA HIS A 155 -4.61 40.09 -8.93
C HIS A 155 -3.70 38.89 -8.76
N THR A 156 -3.55 38.09 -9.79
CA THR A 156 -2.81 36.82 -9.75
C THR A 156 -1.78 36.77 -10.87
N ALA A 157 -0.54 36.42 -10.54
CA ALA A 157 0.52 36.13 -11.49
C ALA A 157 1.20 34.80 -11.11
N VAL A 158 1.49 33.96 -12.11
CA VAL A 158 2.16 32.67 -11.94
C VAL A 158 3.45 32.67 -12.76
N TYR A 159 4.54 32.37 -12.09
CA TYR A 159 5.84 32.14 -12.69
C TYR A 159 6.27 30.70 -12.46
N MET A 160 6.97 30.13 -13.43
CA MET A 160 7.55 28.79 -13.29
C MET A 160 9.01 28.82 -13.64
N GLU A 161 9.86 28.28 -12.76
CA GLU A 161 11.26 28.03 -12.96
C GLU A 161 11.45 26.58 -13.36
N LEU A 162 12.17 26.34 -14.43
CA LEU A 162 12.59 25.05 -14.94
C LEU A 162 14.07 24.89 -14.66
N THR A 163 14.48 23.80 -14.02
CA THR A 163 15.85 23.55 -13.58
C THR A 163 16.31 22.18 -14.06
N ALA A 164 17.49 22.08 -14.64
CA ALA A 164 18.14 20.83 -15.01
C ALA A 164 19.67 20.93 -14.83
N ASN A 165 20.32 19.77 -14.68
CA ASN A 165 21.77 19.71 -14.51
C ASN A 165 22.52 19.90 -15.85
N GLU A 166 21.87 19.60 -16.97
CA GLU A 166 22.44 19.71 -18.30
C GLU A 166 21.51 20.52 -19.21
N TYR A 167 22.10 21.21 -20.20
CA TYR A 167 21.35 22.04 -21.12
C TYR A 167 20.33 21.26 -21.97
N ASP A 168 20.72 20.08 -22.45
CA ASP A 168 19.86 19.23 -23.25
C ASP A 168 18.66 18.70 -22.42
N HIS A 169 18.88 18.37 -21.16
CA HIS A 169 17.81 18.01 -20.24
C HIS A 169 16.87 19.19 -19.96
N LEU A 170 17.40 20.43 -19.88
CA LEU A 170 16.54 21.62 -19.79
C LEU A 170 15.61 21.76 -21.00
N LYS A 171 16.12 21.52 -22.22
CA LYS A 171 15.33 21.57 -23.46
C LYS A 171 14.25 20.49 -23.50
N LEU A 172 14.57 19.28 -23.02
CA LEU A 172 13.60 18.20 -22.88
C LEU A 172 12.50 18.58 -21.89
N LEU A 173 12.85 19.07 -20.71
CA LEU A 173 11.91 19.53 -19.68
C LEU A 173 11.02 20.67 -20.21
N GLN A 174 11.58 21.63 -20.96
CA GLN A 174 10.82 22.69 -21.62
C GLN A 174 9.75 22.12 -22.56
N THR A 175 10.07 21.09 -23.34
CA THR A 175 9.13 20.44 -24.27
C THR A 175 8.00 19.72 -23.53
N GLU A 176 8.35 19.00 -22.47
CA GLU A 176 7.37 18.31 -21.64
C GLU A 176 6.41 19.28 -20.94
N VAL A 177 6.94 20.38 -20.38
CA VAL A 177 6.14 21.41 -19.73
C VAL A 177 5.22 22.10 -20.73
N LEU A 178 5.71 22.39 -21.96
CA LEU A 178 4.88 22.95 -23.02
C LEU A 178 3.71 22.02 -23.40
N THR A 179 3.97 20.72 -23.49
CA THR A 179 2.92 19.73 -23.76
C THR A 179 1.82 19.76 -22.70
N GLU A 180 2.20 19.84 -21.42
CA GLU A 180 1.24 19.92 -20.33
C GLU A 180 0.48 21.25 -20.31
N LEU A 181 1.16 22.37 -20.62
CA LEU A 181 0.52 23.68 -20.73
C LEU A 181 -0.52 23.72 -21.87
N ILE A 182 -0.19 23.14 -23.03
CA ILE A 182 -1.13 23.04 -24.17
C ILE A 182 -2.35 22.22 -23.78
N ARG A 183 -2.14 21.10 -23.08
CA ARG A 183 -3.21 20.23 -22.57
C ARG A 183 -4.15 20.99 -21.63
N SER A 184 -3.58 21.81 -20.73
CA SER A 184 -4.32 22.62 -19.78
C SER A 184 -4.83 23.94 -20.37
N LYS A 185 -4.65 24.19 -21.67
CA LYS A 185 -5.00 25.43 -22.37
C LYS A 185 -4.38 26.69 -21.74
N LEU A 186 -3.15 26.57 -21.24
CA LEU A 186 -2.38 27.63 -20.60
C LEU A 186 -1.31 28.13 -21.56
N ASN A 187 -1.17 29.46 -21.72
CA ASN A 187 -0.13 30.07 -22.53
C ASN A 187 0.91 30.79 -21.66
N VAL A 188 2.18 30.67 -22.04
CA VAL A 188 3.31 31.26 -21.33
C VAL A 188 4.12 32.23 -22.18
N ASP A 189 4.71 33.21 -21.53
CA ASP A 189 5.79 34.05 -22.06
C ASP A 189 7.11 33.50 -21.54
N ARG A 190 8.08 33.23 -22.44
CA ARG A 190 9.40 32.65 -22.12
C ARG A 190 10.38 33.67 -21.54
N LEU A 191 9.97 34.90 -21.33
CA LEU A 191 10.78 35.99 -20.77
C LEU A 191 12.12 36.19 -21.48
N LEU A 192 12.09 36.18 -22.81
CA LEU A 192 13.30 36.39 -23.63
C LEU A 192 13.98 37.70 -23.26
N LEU A 193 15.31 37.68 -23.07
CA LEU A 193 16.15 38.78 -22.62
C LEU A 193 15.79 39.34 -21.23
N ARG A 194 14.89 38.69 -20.49
CA ARG A 194 14.40 39.13 -19.16
C ARG A 194 14.54 38.04 -18.10
N GLN A 195 15.41 37.06 -18.32
CA GLN A 195 15.61 35.94 -17.39
C GLN A 195 16.10 36.39 -16.01
N GLN A 196 16.88 37.47 -15.92
CA GLN A 196 17.33 38.06 -14.65
C GLN A 196 16.13 38.57 -13.81
N GLN A 197 15.19 39.27 -14.47
CA GLN A 197 13.97 39.73 -13.80
C GLN A 197 13.07 38.56 -13.42
N GLY A 198 12.99 37.55 -14.30
CA GLY A 198 12.29 36.28 -14.02
C GLY A 198 12.85 35.58 -12.81
N PHE A 199 14.16 35.47 -12.70
CA PHE A 199 14.82 34.90 -11.52
C PHE A 199 14.45 35.63 -10.23
N GLN A 200 14.43 36.96 -10.25
CA GLN A 200 14.00 37.75 -9.09
C GLN A 200 12.54 37.47 -8.71
N CYS A 201 11.69 37.10 -9.67
CA CYS A 201 10.31 36.72 -9.37
C CYS A 201 10.17 35.34 -8.71
N VAL A 202 11.06 34.38 -9.01
CA VAL A 202 10.93 33.01 -8.50
C VAL A 202 11.72 32.75 -7.21
N MET A 203 12.63 33.63 -6.82
CA MET A 203 13.33 33.53 -5.54
C MET A 203 12.34 33.44 -4.37
N PRO A 204 12.66 32.71 -3.28
CA PRO A 204 11.80 32.59 -2.09
C PRO A 204 11.36 33.94 -1.50
N SER A 205 12.29 34.90 -1.41
CA SER A 205 12.06 36.28 -0.97
C SER A 205 11.77 37.25 -2.11
N GLY A 206 11.51 36.74 -3.34
CA GLY A 206 11.34 37.51 -4.55
C GLY A 206 10.09 38.37 -4.56
N ARG A 207 10.09 39.36 -5.45
CA ARG A 207 8.96 40.25 -5.68
C ARG A 207 8.50 40.10 -7.12
N ASN A 208 7.21 40.31 -7.37
CA ASN A 208 6.69 40.37 -8.74
C ASN A 208 7.24 41.61 -9.45
N MET A 209 8.29 41.41 -10.27
CA MET A 209 8.96 42.50 -11.00
C MET A 209 8.13 43.02 -12.19
N PHE A 210 7.26 42.18 -12.73
CA PHE A 210 6.49 42.48 -13.95
C PHE A 210 5.10 43.04 -13.67
N ARG A 211 4.59 42.88 -12.45
CA ARG A 211 3.27 43.36 -12.01
C ARG A 211 2.20 43.27 -13.09
N ASP A 212 1.67 44.41 -13.54
CA ASP A 212 0.53 44.53 -14.47
C ASP A 212 0.71 43.80 -15.79
N GLN A 213 1.95 43.47 -16.18
CA GLN A 213 2.20 42.76 -17.43
C GLN A 213 1.67 41.32 -17.39
N PHE A 214 1.86 40.61 -16.29
CA PHE A 214 1.46 39.20 -16.12
C PHE A 214 0.39 39.01 -15.04
N GLU A 215 0.05 40.02 -14.26
CA GLU A 215 -1.08 39.95 -13.36
C GLU A 215 -2.40 39.89 -14.15
N ARG A 216 -3.25 38.95 -13.75
CA ARG A 216 -4.65 38.85 -14.22
C ARG A 216 -5.59 38.93 -13.03
N VAL A 217 -6.69 39.61 -13.21
CA VAL A 217 -7.74 39.70 -12.19
C VAL A 217 -8.64 38.48 -12.30
N LEU A 218 -8.62 37.64 -11.29
CA LEU A 218 -9.39 36.39 -11.24
C LEU A 218 -10.24 36.35 -9.96
N PRO A 219 -11.44 35.73 -10.01
CA PRO A 219 -12.20 35.40 -8.80
C PRO A 219 -11.41 34.44 -7.90
N ALA A 220 -11.62 34.53 -6.57
CA ALA A 220 -10.91 33.70 -5.63
C ALA A 220 -11.08 32.19 -5.87
N SER A 221 -12.26 31.76 -6.34
CA SER A 221 -12.52 30.36 -6.73
C SER A 221 -11.63 29.90 -7.91
N SER A 222 -11.41 30.80 -8.88
CA SER A 222 -10.51 30.51 -10.02
C SER A 222 -9.05 30.45 -9.57
N VAL A 223 -8.64 31.32 -8.64
CA VAL A 223 -7.30 31.27 -8.04
C VAL A 223 -7.10 29.99 -7.23
N ALA A 224 -8.11 29.56 -6.47
CA ALA A 224 -8.08 28.28 -5.76
C ALA A 224 -7.92 27.09 -6.72
N ASN A 225 -8.47 27.18 -7.94
CA ASN A 225 -8.31 26.14 -8.96
C ASN A 225 -6.89 26.09 -9.59
N LEU A 226 -6.05 27.11 -9.36
CA LEU A 226 -4.62 27.06 -9.71
C LEU A 226 -3.78 26.18 -8.76
N TYR A 227 -4.40 25.55 -7.76
CA TYR A 227 -3.74 24.78 -6.70
C TYR A 227 -2.61 23.91 -7.23
N PRO A 228 -1.33 24.22 -6.89
CA PRO A 228 -0.18 23.52 -7.43
C PRO A 228 0.33 22.40 -6.51
N PHE A 229 -0.22 22.35 -5.27
CA PHE A 229 0.30 21.43 -4.28
C PHE A 229 -0.25 20.03 -4.52
N ASN A 230 0.65 19.07 -4.47
CA ASN A 230 0.30 17.68 -4.48
C ASN A 230 0.53 17.10 -3.08
N TYR A 231 -0.50 17.12 -2.26
CA TYR A 231 -0.51 16.35 -1.03
C TYR A 231 -1.06 14.97 -1.36
N SER A 232 -0.18 13.99 -1.48
CA SER A 232 -0.56 12.60 -1.71
C SER A 232 -0.45 11.75 -0.44
N GLY A 233 -0.15 12.35 0.68
CA GLY A 233 -0.14 11.69 1.98
C GLY A 233 -1.49 11.08 2.32
N LYS A 234 -1.47 9.98 3.09
CA LYS A 234 -2.64 9.31 3.61
C LYS A 234 -2.61 9.37 5.13
N THR A 235 -3.71 9.79 5.73
CA THR A 235 -3.82 9.86 7.19
C THR A 235 -5.19 9.31 7.58
N ASP A 236 -5.26 8.00 7.77
CA ASP A 236 -6.45 7.37 8.33
C ASP A 236 -6.52 7.67 9.84
N PRO A 237 -7.71 7.92 10.42
CA PRO A 237 -7.85 8.34 11.83
C PRO A 237 -7.25 7.36 12.85
N ARG A 238 -7.23 6.07 12.54
CA ARG A 238 -6.63 5.01 13.34
C ARG A 238 -5.44 4.35 12.63
N GLY A 239 -4.84 5.09 11.68
CA GLY A 239 -3.79 4.57 10.83
C GLY A 239 -2.47 4.42 11.54
N PHE A 240 -1.76 3.34 11.21
CA PHE A 240 -0.39 3.13 11.61
C PHE A 240 0.57 3.58 10.51
N TYR A 241 1.69 4.12 10.91
CA TYR A 241 2.72 4.59 10.01
C TYR A 241 3.36 3.44 9.24
N VAL A 242 3.40 3.54 7.91
CA VAL A 242 4.02 2.57 7.02
C VAL A 242 5.18 3.14 6.21
N GLY A 243 5.30 4.47 6.16
CA GLY A 243 6.36 5.15 5.42
C GLY A 243 5.98 6.54 4.97
N ARG A 244 6.65 7.01 3.93
CA ARG A 244 6.43 8.34 3.34
C ARG A 244 6.20 8.22 1.84
N ASP A 245 5.49 9.18 1.29
CA ASP A 245 5.39 9.33 -0.16
C ASP A 245 6.64 10.01 -0.75
N LYS A 246 6.68 10.15 -2.08
CA LYS A 246 7.78 10.81 -2.79
C LYS A 246 7.99 12.29 -2.40
N PHE A 247 6.99 12.93 -1.78
CA PHE A 247 7.06 14.31 -1.32
C PHE A 247 7.41 14.44 0.17
N GLY A 248 7.66 13.32 0.84
CA GLY A 248 7.98 13.27 2.26
C GLY A 248 6.77 13.29 3.18
N SER A 249 5.53 13.25 2.64
CA SER A 249 4.30 13.18 3.44
C SER A 249 4.16 11.80 4.07
N ASN A 250 3.71 11.75 5.31
CA ASN A 250 3.50 10.50 6.01
C ASN A 250 2.33 9.71 5.42
N ILE A 251 2.47 8.39 5.38
CA ILE A 251 1.42 7.44 5.01
C ILE A 251 1.04 6.66 6.26
N LEU A 252 -0.16 6.94 6.78
CA LEU A 252 -0.76 6.26 7.92
C LEU A 252 -1.98 5.48 7.43
N VAL A 253 -1.96 4.17 7.61
CA VAL A 253 -2.98 3.25 7.07
C VAL A 253 -3.70 2.52 8.19
N ASP A 254 -5.02 2.59 8.19
CA ASP A 254 -5.88 1.69 8.94
C ASP A 254 -6.35 0.56 8.01
N PHE A 255 -5.71 -0.61 8.15
CA PHE A 255 -6.04 -1.79 7.33
C PHE A 255 -7.45 -2.34 7.59
N ASN A 256 -8.08 -1.95 8.69
CA ASN A 256 -9.43 -2.38 9.05
C ASN A 256 -10.52 -1.37 8.64
N GLN A 257 -10.13 -0.21 8.10
CA GLN A 257 -11.08 0.78 7.61
C GLN A 257 -11.88 0.21 6.43
N ARG A 258 -13.20 0.29 6.53
CA ARG A 258 -14.13 -0.14 5.47
C ARG A 258 -14.74 1.06 4.78
N ALA A 259 -14.87 0.95 3.45
CA ALA A 259 -15.53 1.90 2.57
C ALA A 259 -16.08 1.14 1.36
N ASP A 260 -16.79 1.81 0.48
CA ASP A 260 -17.39 1.18 -0.70
C ASP A 260 -16.33 0.53 -1.60
N ASP A 261 -15.14 1.13 -1.71
CA ASP A 261 -13.98 0.62 -2.45
C ASP A 261 -12.98 -0.17 -1.59
N LYS A 262 -13.25 -0.33 -0.27
CA LYS A 262 -12.37 -1.01 0.71
C LYS A 262 -13.15 -2.08 1.46
N THR A 263 -13.37 -3.21 0.79
CA THR A 263 -14.30 -4.25 1.25
C THR A 263 -13.74 -5.18 2.31
N ASN A 264 -12.41 -5.30 2.42
CA ASN A 264 -11.73 -6.19 3.38
C ASN A 264 -10.37 -5.62 3.82
N GLY A 265 -9.76 -6.21 4.84
CA GLY A 265 -8.43 -5.85 5.35
C GLY A 265 -7.29 -6.74 4.85
N SER A 266 -7.53 -7.57 3.84
CA SER A 266 -6.47 -8.43 3.31
C SER A 266 -5.46 -7.64 2.50
N ILE A 267 -4.20 -8.09 2.56
CA ILE A 267 -3.04 -7.38 2.04
C ILE A 267 -2.28 -8.30 1.08
N LEU A 268 -1.85 -7.76 -0.04
CA LEU A 268 -0.96 -8.40 -0.99
C LEU A 268 0.36 -7.63 -1.06
N ILE A 269 1.48 -8.33 -0.93
CA ILE A 269 2.83 -7.76 -1.05
C ILE A 269 3.56 -8.53 -2.15
N LEU A 270 3.84 -7.86 -3.26
CA LEU A 270 4.54 -8.46 -4.40
C LEU A 270 5.84 -7.72 -4.71
N GLY A 271 6.84 -8.45 -5.17
CA GLY A 271 8.09 -7.88 -5.67
C GLY A 271 9.27 -8.82 -5.53
N ASN A 272 10.30 -8.57 -6.29
CA ASN A 272 11.51 -9.39 -6.34
C ASN A 272 12.22 -9.51 -4.97
N SER A 273 13.11 -10.49 -4.87
CA SER A 273 13.93 -10.67 -3.67
C SER A 273 14.76 -9.41 -3.37
N GLY A 274 14.96 -9.10 -2.09
CA GLY A 274 15.77 -7.96 -1.64
C GLY A 274 15.13 -6.58 -1.78
N GLN A 275 13.90 -6.46 -2.29
CA GLN A 275 13.21 -5.16 -2.43
C GLN A 275 12.61 -4.62 -1.13
N GLY A 276 12.52 -5.41 -0.07
CA GLY A 276 12.03 -4.98 1.24
C GLY A 276 10.65 -5.53 1.63
N LYS A 277 10.14 -6.57 0.95
CA LYS A 277 8.85 -7.22 1.26
C LYS A 277 8.74 -7.67 2.71
N SER A 278 9.67 -8.54 3.16
CA SER A 278 9.66 -9.09 4.54
C SER A 278 9.83 -7.97 5.59
N TYR A 279 10.56 -6.90 5.25
CA TYR A 279 10.68 -5.72 6.11
C TYR A 279 9.35 -4.98 6.30
N LEU A 280 8.61 -4.77 5.21
CA LEU A 280 7.26 -4.21 5.25
C LEU A 280 6.30 -5.16 5.98
N LEU A 281 6.36 -6.46 5.71
CA LEU A 281 5.50 -7.45 6.37
C LEU A 281 5.71 -7.44 7.88
N LYS A 282 6.96 -7.42 8.36
CA LYS A 282 7.29 -7.27 9.79
C LYS A 282 6.68 -5.99 10.39
N LEU A 283 6.78 -4.86 9.68
CA LEU A 283 6.16 -3.61 10.13
C LEU A 283 4.64 -3.71 10.25
N ILE A 284 3.99 -4.29 9.24
CA ILE A 284 2.53 -4.47 9.24
C ILE A 284 2.08 -5.39 10.37
N LEU A 285 2.77 -6.51 10.59
CA LEU A 285 2.47 -7.43 11.69
C LEU A 285 2.63 -6.75 13.06
N CYS A 286 3.68 -5.93 13.26
CA CYS A 286 3.84 -5.10 14.46
C CYS A 286 2.66 -4.14 14.63
N ASN A 287 2.29 -3.41 13.57
CA ASN A 287 1.20 -2.43 13.60
C ASN A 287 -0.14 -3.10 13.95
N LEU A 288 -0.43 -4.24 13.35
CA LEU A 288 -1.66 -4.97 13.61
C LEU A 288 -1.69 -5.59 15.01
N ARG A 289 -0.53 -6.06 15.51
CA ARG A 289 -0.41 -6.51 16.91
C ARG A 289 -0.61 -5.36 17.90
N GLU A 290 -0.07 -4.19 17.61
CA GLU A 290 -0.28 -2.95 18.38
C GLU A 290 -1.75 -2.52 18.36
N ALA A 291 -2.47 -2.74 17.26
CA ALA A 291 -3.92 -2.54 17.16
C ALA A 291 -4.75 -3.57 17.97
N GLY A 292 -4.11 -4.55 18.61
CA GLY A 292 -4.76 -5.56 19.43
C GLY A 292 -5.16 -6.84 18.71
N LEU A 293 -4.82 -7.00 17.42
CA LEU A 293 -5.11 -8.23 16.69
C LEU A 293 -4.19 -9.37 17.10
N ASN A 294 -4.70 -10.58 17.04
CA ASN A 294 -3.85 -11.77 17.10
C ASN A 294 -3.13 -11.96 15.76
N VAL A 295 -1.90 -12.44 15.82
CA VAL A 295 -1.06 -12.66 14.65
C VAL A 295 -0.66 -14.13 14.55
N ILE A 296 -0.83 -14.70 13.35
CA ILE A 296 -0.28 -16.01 13.01
C ILE A 296 0.56 -15.83 11.76
N CYS A 297 1.83 -16.17 11.81
CA CYS A 297 2.75 -16.02 10.68
C CYS A 297 3.27 -17.39 10.23
N LEU A 298 3.41 -17.56 8.91
CA LEU A 298 4.10 -18.68 8.29
C LEU A 298 5.42 -18.19 7.72
N ASP A 299 6.53 -18.74 8.24
CA ASP A 299 7.90 -18.25 8.01
C ASP A 299 8.77 -19.33 7.36
N PRO A 300 8.97 -19.29 6.04
CA PRO A 300 9.77 -20.26 5.32
C PRO A 300 11.28 -20.06 5.46
N GLU A 301 11.73 -18.88 5.88
CA GLU A 301 13.16 -18.56 5.97
C GLU A 301 13.69 -18.43 7.40
N MET A 302 12.83 -18.60 8.42
CA MET A 302 13.15 -18.44 9.86
C MET A 302 13.60 -17.01 10.22
N GLU A 303 12.98 -16.02 9.60
CA GLU A 303 13.33 -14.59 9.79
C GLU A 303 12.49 -13.87 10.84
N TYR A 304 11.39 -14.47 11.32
CA TYR A 304 10.44 -13.83 12.23
C TYR A 304 10.62 -14.27 13.69
N GLU A 305 11.61 -15.09 14.01
CA GLU A 305 11.84 -15.61 15.37
C GLU A 305 12.09 -14.48 16.38
N ASP A 306 13.05 -13.58 16.07
CA ASP A 306 13.35 -12.44 16.93
C ASP A 306 12.13 -11.54 17.14
N LEU A 307 11.40 -11.23 16.06
CA LEU A 307 10.17 -10.42 16.11
C LEU A 307 9.12 -11.07 17.02
N THR A 308 8.90 -12.37 16.85
CA THR A 308 7.91 -13.13 17.62
C THR A 308 8.26 -13.10 19.10
N ASN A 309 9.52 -13.39 19.45
CA ASN A 309 9.99 -13.40 20.83
C ASN A 309 9.94 -12.00 21.47
N ASN A 310 10.34 -10.96 20.74
CA ASN A 310 10.31 -9.57 21.22
C ASN A 310 8.89 -9.03 21.45
N LEU A 311 7.89 -9.59 20.78
CA LEU A 311 6.47 -9.28 21.00
C LEU A 311 5.78 -10.21 21.99
N GLY A 312 6.55 -11.06 22.71
CA GLY A 312 6.02 -12.00 23.70
C GLY A 312 5.22 -13.15 23.07
N GLY A 313 5.52 -13.48 21.83
CA GLY A 313 4.87 -14.53 21.06
C GLY A 313 5.49 -15.91 21.25
N CYS A 314 4.97 -16.89 20.49
CA CYS A 314 5.46 -18.27 20.46
C CYS A 314 5.98 -18.59 19.04
N PHE A 315 7.28 -18.87 18.94
CA PHE A 315 7.89 -19.35 17.71
C PHE A 315 7.94 -20.87 17.69
N ILE A 316 7.41 -21.48 16.65
CA ILE A 316 7.24 -22.92 16.48
C ILE A 316 8.03 -23.39 15.27
N ASP A 317 9.17 -24.04 15.50
CA ASP A 317 9.83 -24.79 14.43
C ASP A 317 9.11 -26.13 14.24
N LEU A 318 8.41 -26.26 13.11
CA LEU A 318 7.63 -27.48 12.79
C LEU A 318 8.49 -28.75 12.68
N MET A 319 9.76 -28.63 12.31
CA MET A 319 10.68 -29.77 12.27
C MET A 319 11.36 -30.05 13.60
N GLY A 320 11.24 -29.17 14.57
CA GLY A 320 11.82 -29.32 15.90
C GLY A 320 11.17 -30.43 16.74
N GLY A 321 9.97 -30.88 16.37
CA GLY A 321 9.25 -31.97 17.06
C GLY A 321 8.82 -31.66 18.49
N ARG A 322 8.86 -30.40 18.94
CA ARG A 322 8.45 -29.96 20.28
C ARG A 322 6.98 -29.58 20.33
N PHE A 323 6.44 -29.14 19.22
CA PHE A 323 5.07 -28.64 19.08
C PHE A 323 4.27 -29.59 18.22
N LEU A 324 3.09 -29.91 18.68
CA LEU A 324 2.15 -30.82 18.03
C LEU A 324 0.83 -30.11 17.82
N ASN A 325 0.25 -30.31 16.67
CA ASN A 325 -1.14 -30.00 16.36
C ASN A 325 -1.83 -31.32 16.00
N ASN A 326 -2.63 -31.84 16.92
CA ASN A 326 -3.33 -33.11 16.74
C ASN A 326 -4.33 -33.02 15.56
N PRO A 327 -4.12 -33.78 14.46
CA PRO A 327 -5.07 -33.74 13.35
C PRO A 327 -6.47 -34.26 13.73
N LEU A 328 -6.57 -35.17 14.74
CA LEU A 328 -7.83 -35.73 15.21
C LEU A 328 -8.59 -34.85 16.20
N GLU A 329 -8.04 -33.70 16.59
CA GLU A 329 -8.75 -32.70 17.40
C GLU A 329 -9.74 -31.94 16.52
N PRO A 330 -11.09 -32.06 16.72
CA PRO A 330 -12.09 -31.43 15.88
C PRO A 330 -11.98 -29.89 15.87
N LYS A 331 -11.63 -29.35 14.72
CA LYS A 331 -11.59 -27.91 14.51
C LYS A 331 -13.00 -27.35 14.38
N VAL A 332 -13.19 -26.09 14.72
CA VAL A 332 -14.44 -25.38 14.41
C VAL A 332 -14.36 -24.94 12.95
N TRP A 333 -15.26 -25.42 12.17
CA TRP A 333 -15.53 -24.95 10.83
C TRP A 333 -16.74 -24.00 10.90
N ASP A 334 -16.94 -23.20 9.91
CA ASP A 334 -18.02 -22.21 9.89
C ASP A 334 -19.37 -22.77 10.38
N GLU A 335 -19.93 -22.21 11.45
CA GLU A 335 -21.30 -22.47 11.85
C GLU A 335 -22.21 -21.84 10.80
N GLY A 336 -22.56 -22.62 9.82
CA GLY A 336 -23.48 -22.43 8.70
C GLY A 336 -24.40 -21.21 8.63
N GLU A 337 -23.89 -20.00 8.66
CA GLU A 337 -24.66 -18.79 8.29
C GLU A 337 -24.94 -18.68 6.76
N GLY A 338 -24.90 -19.77 6.03
CA GLY A 338 -24.98 -19.74 4.59
C GLY A 338 -26.00 -20.61 3.93
N MET A 339 -26.80 -21.38 4.68
CA MET A 339 -27.90 -22.18 4.15
C MET A 339 -29.17 -22.02 4.98
N GLU A 340 -29.57 -20.79 5.19
CA GLU A 340 -31.00 -20.51 5.46
C GLU A 340 -31.73 -20.44 4.11
N ASP A 341 -31.78 -21.55 3.41
CA ASP A 341 -32.91 -21.82 2.55
C ASP A 341 -34.04 -22.30 3.49
N PRO A 342 -35.09 -21.50 3.74
CA PRO A 342 -36.20 -21.89 4.63
C PRO A 342 -36.88 -23.18 4.19
N ASP A 343 -36.73 -23.56 2.94
CA ASP A 343 -37.39 -24.72 2.32
C ASP A 343 -36.46 -25.96 2.28
N ALA A 344 -35.19 -25.86 2.71
CA ALA A 344 -34.31 -27.02 2.75
C ALA A 344 -34.67 -27.94 3.95
N PRO A 345 -34.70 -29.28 3.77
CA PRO A 345 -34.91 -30.23 4.87
C PRO A 345 -33.92 -30.02 6.01
N GLU A 346 -34.36 -30.12 7.26
CA GLU A 346 -33.54 -29.91 8.47
C GLU A 346 -32.24 -30.71 8.46
N THR A 347 -32.23 -31.91 7.91
CA THR A 347 -31.04 -32.77 7.75
C THR A 347 -29.92 -32.18 6.87
N PHE A 348 -30.22 -31.19 6.03
CA PHE A 348 -29.24 -30.51 5.18
C PHE A 348 -28.77 -29.15 5.75
N ARG A 349 -29.46 -28.66 6.81
CA ARG A 349 -29.15 -27.34 7.40
C ARG A 349 -27.97 -27.34 8.36
N ILE A 350 -27.68 -28.46 9.01
CA ILE A 350 -26.66 -28.56 10.06
C ILE A 350 -25.66 -29.65 9.66
N ARG A 351 -24.53 -29.24 9.05
CA ARG A 351 -23.35 -30.11 9.08
C ARG A 351 -22.75 -29.99 10.48
N SER A 352 -22.78 -31.10 11.22
CA SER A 352 -22.18 -31.12 12.55
C SER A 352 -20.68 -30.79 12.47
N ARG A 353 -20.12 -30.25 13.54
CA ARG A 353 -18.69 -29.99 13.69
C ARG A 353 -17.86 -31.25 13.39
N LEU A 354 -18.34 -32.38 13.85
CA LEU A 354 -17.68 -33.66 13.66
C LEU A 354 -17.68 -34.09 12.20
N SER A 355 -18.82 -33.98 11.51
CA SER A 355 -18.92 -34.30 10.06
C SER A 355 -17.99 -33.41 9.21
N GLN A 356 -17.92 -32.12 9.51
CA GLN A 356 -17.01 -31.20 8.82
C GLN A 356 -15.56 -31.57 9.07
N HIS A 357 -15.22 -31.93 10.30
CA HIS A 357 -13.87 -32.34 10.66
C HIS A 357 -13.47 -33.68 10.03
N ILE A 358 -14.38 -34.64 9.94
CA ILE A 358 -14.14 -35.91 9.24
C ILE A 358 -13.86 -35.64 7.74
N SER A 359 -14.60 -34.72 7.13
CA SER A 359 -14.30 -34.32 5.73
C SER A 359 -12.89 -33.72 5.60
N PHE A 360 -12.46 -32.89 6.55
CA PHE A 360 -11.09 -32.39 6.63
C PHE A 360 -10.06 -33.53 6.75
N LEU A 361 -10.33 -34.52 7.59
CA LEU A 361 -9.42 -35.65 7.78
C LEU A 361 -9.23 -36.49 6.51
N LYS A 362 -10.28 -36.63 5.69
CA LYS A 362 -10.14 -37.29 4.37
C LYS A 362 -9.10 -36.58 3.51
N ASP A 363 -9.15 -35.25 3.43
CA ASP A 363 -8.18 -34.47 2.66
C ASP A 363 -6.78 -34.46 3.31
N PHE A 364 -6.71 -34.48 4.64
CA PHE A 364 -5.46 -34.60 5.37
C PHE A 364 -4.74 -35.92 5.06
N PHE A 365 -5.44 -37.04 5.13
CA PHE A 365 -4.83 -38.34 4.83
C PHE A 365 -4.45 -38.48 3.35
N ARG A 366 -5.25 -37.89 2.43
CA ARG A 366 -4.88 -37.80 1.01
C ARG A 366 -3.61 -36.96 0.79
N SER A 367 -3.44 -35.89 1.54
CA SER A 367 -2.24 -35.02 1.42
C SER A 367 -0.97 -35.72 1.89
N TYR A 368 -1.09 -36.65 2.86
CA TYR A 368 0.03 -37.42 3.38
C TYR A 368 0.46 -38.56 2.46
N LYS A 369 -0.49 -39.24 1.82
CA LYS A 369 -0.21 -40.36 0.93
C LYS A 369 -1.26 -40.46 -0.16
N ASP A 370 -0.87 -40.90 -1.35
CA ASP A 370 -1.79 -41.15 -2.47
C ASP A 370 -2.65 -42.40 -2.17
N SER A 371 -3.52 -42.25 -1.12
CA SER A 371 -4.46 -43.32 -0.71
C SER A 371 -5.62 -43.38 -1.70
N THR A 372 -6.05 -44.60 -2.00
CA THR A 372 -7.24 -44.84 -2.84
C THR A 372 -8.50 -44.35 -2.13
N ASP A 373 -9.57 -44.01 -2.88
CA ASP A 373 -10.84 -43.61 -2.30
C ASP A 373 -11.40 -44.65 -1.32
N ARG A 374 -11.19 -45.95 -1.62
CA ARG A 374 -11.62 -47.06 -0.74
C ARG A 374 -10.88 -47.08 0.59
N GLU A 375 -9.58 -46.80 0.59
CA GLU A 375 -8.78 -46.70 1.82
C GLU A 375 -9.24 -45.49 2.66
N ILE A 376 -9.52 -44.35 2.01
CA ILE A 376 -10.03 -43.17 2.68
C ILE A 376 -11.41 -43.40 3.29
N ASP A 377 -12.30 -44.11 2.61
CA ASP A 377 -13.63 -44.44 3.13
C ASP A 377 -13.53 -45.39 4.36
N VAL A 378 -12.59 -46.33 4.36
CA VAL A 378 -12.32 -47.17 5.53
C VAL A 378 -11.74 -46.36 6.69
N ILE A 379 -10.82 -45.44 6.41
CA ILE A 379 -10.28 -44.52 7.43
C ILE A 379 -11.42 -43.68 8.03
N GLU A 380 -12.34 -43.17 7.23
CA GLU A 380 -13.53 -42.43 7.69
C GLU A 380 -14.35 -43.27 8.69
N ILE A 381 -14.65 -44.54 8.34
CA ILE A 381 -15.39 -45.45 9.23
C ILE A 381 -14.64 -45.65 10.55
N MET A 382 -13.31 -45.83 10.49
CA MET A 382 -12.49 -46.04 11.68
C MET A 382 -12.41 -44.79 12.57
N VAL A 383 -12.33 -43.59 11.97
CA VAL A 383 -12.37 -42.31 12.69
C VAL A 383 -13.72 -42.12 13.38
N GLN A 384 -14.83 -42.39 12.71
CA GLN A 384 -16.17 -42.32 13.31
C GLN A 384 -16.31 -43.27 14.50
N ARG A 385 -15.85 -44.52 14.38
CA ARG A 385 -15.84 -45.50 15.48
C ARG A 385 -14.95 -45.02 16.64
N LEU A 386 -13.79 -44.43 16.35
CA LEU A 386 -12.89 -43.91 17.36
C LEU A 386 -13.53 -42.78 18.15
N TYR A 387 -14.14 -41.80 17.46
CA TYR A 387 -14.86 -40.71 18.13
C TYR A 387 -16.02 -41.22 18.98
N ALA A 388 -16.81 -42.17 18.48
CA ALA A 388 -17.90 -42.78 19.24
C ALA A 388 -17.35 -43.48 20.52
N ARG A 389 -16.22 -44.20 20.44
CA ARG A 389 -15.59 -44.82 21.62
C ARG A 389 -15.09 -43.78 22.65
N CYS A 390 -14.66 -42.62 22.21
CA CYS A 390 -14.28 -41.49 23.07
C CYS A 390 -15.48 -40.69 23.59
N GLY A 391 -16.72 -41.05 23.24
CA GLY A 391 -17.93 -40.32 23.62
C GLY A 391 -18.14 -39.01 22.87
N LEU A 392 -17.40 -38.81 21.76
CA LEU A 392 -17.55 -37.63 20.90
C LEU A 392 -18.62 -37.85 19.86
N THR A 393 -19.71 -37.10 19.97
CA THR A 393 -20.90 -37.14 19.10
C THR A 393 -21.19 -35.74 18.57
N ASP A 394 -22.17 -35.65 17.68
CA ASP A 394 -22.62 -34.36 17.15
C ASP A 394 -23.25 -33.46 18.23
N GLU A 395 -23.68 -34.03 19.35
CA GLU A 395 -24.26 -33.31 20.49
C GLU A 395 -23.22 -32.87 21.52
N THR A 396 -21.93 -33.23 21.33
CA THR A 396 -20.85 -32.94 22.28
C THR A 396 -20.60 -31.42 22.34
N ASP A 397 -20.57 -30.89 23.57
CA ASP A 397 -20.11 -29.51 23.80
C ASP A 397 -18.57 -29.44 23.77
N PHE A 398 -18.03 -29.14 22.62
CA PHE A 398 -16.58 -29.04 22.41
C PHE A 398 -15.91 -27.87 23.12
N GLN A 399 -16.66 -26.90 23.68
CA GLN A 399 -16.07 -25.80 24.44
C GLN A 399 -15.59 -26.23 25.82
N MET A 400 -16.13 -27.31 26.33
CA MET A 400 -15.79 -27.86 27.65
C MET A 400 -14.60 -28.83 27.60
N LEU A 401 -14.14 -29.21 26.40
CA LEU A 401 -13.09 -30.19 26.19
C LEU A 401 -11.74 -29.53 26.01
N GLY A 402 -10.70 -30.12 26.63
CA GLY A 402 -9.31 -29.74 26.44
C GLY A 402 -8.60 -30.62 25.41
N SER A 403 -7.40 -30.24 24.97
CA SER A 403 -6.63 -30.99 23.96
C SER A 403 -6.36 -32.45 24.35
N LYS A 404 -6.38 -32.80 25.64
CA LYS A 404 -6.15 -34.17 26.13
C LYS A 404 -7.39 -35.07 26.04
N ASP A 405 -8.55 -34.51 25.81
CA ASP A 405 -9.81 -35.25 25.74
C ASP A 405 -10.06 -35.82 24.33
N TYR A 406 -9.20 -35.47 23.38
CA TYR A 406 -9.29 -35.96 22.01
C TYR A 406 -8.35 -37.13 21.75
N PRO A 407 -8.77 -38.12 20.91
CA PRO A 407 -7.94 -39.25 20.56
C PRO A 407 -6.70 -38.83 19.76
N THR A 408 -5.68 -39.69 19.78
CA THR A 408 -4.43 -39.54 19.06
C THR A 408 -4.35 -40.47 17.85
N LEU A 409 -3.41 -40.20 16.94
CA LEU A 409 -3.17 -41.09 15.79
C LEU A 409 -2.73 -42.52 16.20
N SER A 410 -2.05 -42.67 17.35
CA SER A 410 -1.75 -43.99 17.89
C SER A 410 -2.99 -44.79 18.27
N GLU A 411 -4.02 -44.12 18.80
CA GLU A 411 -5.29 -44.78 19.17
C GLU A 411 -6.07 -45.15 17.91
N LEU A 412 -6.08 -44.29 16.86
CA LEU A 412 -6.63 -44.64 15.55
C LEU A 412 -5.93 -45.86 14.96
N TYR A 413 -4.59 -45.86 14.98
CA TYR A 413 -3.79 -46.97 14.47
C TYR A 413 -4.06 -48.25 15.23
N GLY A 414 -4.14 -48.18 16.57
CA GLY A 414 -4.46 -49.32 17.45
C GLY A 414 -5.85 -49.89 17.19
N LEU A 415 -6.84 -49.02 16.89
CA LEU A 415 -8.19 -49.44 16.51
C LEU A 415 -8.19 -50.22 15.19
N ILE A 416 -7.50 -49.73 14.17
CA ILE A 416 -7.38 -50.38 12.87
C ILE A 416 -6.60 -51.72 13.00
N GLU A 417 -5.56 -51.74 13.84
CA GLU A 417 -4.77 -52.95 14.11
C GLU A 417 -5.58 -54.03 14.82
N ALA A 418 -6.44 -53.67 15.78
CA ALA A 418 -7.33 -54.57 16.47
C ALA A 418 -8.36 -55.17 15.48
N GLU A 419 -8.98 -54.32 14.65
CA GLU A 419 -9.93 -54.73 13.63
C GLU A 419 -9.29 -55.67 12.59
N TYR A 420 -8.03 -55.41 12.21
CA TYR A 420 -7.29 -56.29 11.29
C TYR A 420 -7.00 -57.68 11.91
N LYS A 421 -6.66 -57.73 13.22
CA LYS A 421 -6.38 -59.00 13.95
C LYS A 421 -7.64 -59.83 14.20
N GLU A 422 -8.77 -59.15 14.45
CA GLU A 422 -10.07 -59.78 14.72
C GLU A 422 -10.90 -60.03 13.46
N PHE A 423 -10.36 -59.69 12.28
CA PHE A 423 -11.07 -59.75 11.01
C PHE A 423 -11.51 -61.18 10.67
N ASP A 424 -12.80 -61.41 10.66
CA ASP A 424 -13.40 -62.68 10.22
C ASP A 424 -13.89 -62.59 8.75
N SER A 425 -13.22 -63.35 7.86
CA SER A 425 -13.57 -63.42 6.45
C SER A 425 -14.93 -64.14 6.17
N GLY A 426 -15.54 -64.74 7.19
CA GLY A 426 -16.82 -65.41 7.09
C GLY A 426 -18.04 -64.46 7.21
N GLU A 427 -17.87 -63.27 7.80
CA GLU A 427 -18.90 -62.28 7.90
C GLU A 427 -18.89 -61.31 6.69
N ARG A 428 -20.08 -60.81 6.33
CA ARG A 428 -20.21 -59.76 5.29
C ARG A 428 -19.75 -58.44 5.86
N GLN A 429 -18.51 -58.07 5.60
CA GLN A 429 -17.96 -56.80 6.02
C GLN A 429 -17.93 -55.76 4.88
N LEU A 430 -17.94 -54.48 5.23
CA LEU A 430 -17.91 -53.37 4.27
C LEU A 430 -16.54 -53.19 3.61
N TYR A 431 -15.49 -53.75 4.21
CA TYR A 431 -14.08 -53.64 3.76
C TYR A 431 -13.36 -54.98 3.88
N THR A 432 -12.21 -55.11 3.28
CA THR A 432 -11.40 -56.34 3.28
C THR A 432 -10.19 -56.25 4.22
N ALA A 433 -9.66 -57.40 4.66
CA ALA A 433 -8.42 -57.45 5.44
C ALA A 433 -7.24 -56.80 4.70
N GLU A 434 -7.19 -56.94 3.38
CA GLU A 434 -6.16 -56.33 2.54
C GLU A 434 -6.19 -54.79 2.60
N LEU A 435 -7.39 -54.17 2.58
CA LEU A 435 -7.54 -52.72 2.74
C LEU A 435 -7.05 -52.27 4.09
N LEU A 436 -7.37 -52.96 5.19
CA LEU A 436 -6.88 -52.65 6.52
C LEU A 436 -5.34 -52.76 6.61
N GLN A 437 -4.76 -53.78 5.99
CA GLN A 437 -3.31 -53.97 5.92
C GLN A 437 -2.62 -52.84 5.17
N ASN A 438 -3.17 -52.42 4.04
CA ASN A 438 -2.64 -51.30 3.25
C ASN A 438 -2.68 -49.99 4.03
N ILE A 439 -3.79 -49.71 4.74
CA ILE A 439 -3.94 -48.55 5.58
C ILE A 439 -2.92 -48.56 6.74
N LEU A 440 -2.77 -49.72 7.43
CA LEU A 440 -1.78 -49.88 8.51
C LEU A 440 -0.36 -49.61 8.00
N LEU A 441 0.01 -50.17 6.83
CA LEU A 441 1.30 -49.92 6.21
C LEU A 441 1.47 -48.44 5.83
N GLY A 442 0.42 -47.86 5.28
CA GLY A 442 0.40 -46.44 4.88
C GLY A 442 0.60 -45.48 6.01
N LEU A 443 -0.09 -45.70 7.14
CA LEU A 443 -0.07 -44.82 8.31
C LEU A 443 1.03 -45.13 9.32
N HIS A 444 1.79 -46.23 9.15
CA HIS A 444 2.78 -46.68 10.14
C HIS A 444 3.79 -45.58 10.48
N SER A 445 4.36 -44.88 9.49
CA SER A 445 5.37 -43.84 9.72
C SER A 445 4.82 -42.66 10.54
N MET A 446 3.59 -42.24 10.22
CA MET A 446 2.90 -41.14 10.88
C MET A 446 2.46 -41.48 12.33
N CYS A 447 2.08 -42.73 12.59
CA CYS A 447 1.48 -43.13 13.86
C CYS A 447 2.48 -43.74 14.86
N ARG A 448 3.43 -44.56 14.39
CA ARG A 448 4.38 -45.29 15.20
C ARG A 448 5.84 -45.20 14.72
N GLY A 449 6.08 -44.69 13.53
CA GLY A 449 7.41 -44.59 12.92
C GLY A 449 8.09 -43.24 13.15
N PRO A 450 9.11 -42.90 12.37
CA PRO A 450 9.93 -41.70 12.54
C PRO A 450 9.17 -40.36 12.45
N GLU A 451 8.04 -40.33 11.75
CA GLU A 451 7.24 -39.13 11.53
C GLU A 451 6.18 -38.92 12.64
N ALA A 452 5.99 -39.91 13.54
CA ALA A 452 5.04 -39.81 14.64
C ALA A 452 5.26 -38.58 15.54
N LYS A 453 6.51 -38.15 15.70
CA LYS A 453 6.86 -36.96 16.49
C LYS A 453 6.26 -35.65 15.96
N PHE A 454 5.76 -35.61 14.72
CA PHE A 454 5.16 -34.42 14.11
C PHE A 454 3.63 -34.40 14.19
N PHE A 455 3.00 -35.57 14.32
CA PHE A 455 1.54 -35.67 14.23
C PHE A 455 0.89 -36.38 15.42
N ASN A 456 1.62 -37.27 16.07
CA ASN A 456 1.05 -38.18 17.06
C ASN A 456 1.22 -37.67 18.46
N GLY A 457 0.15 -37.13 19.02
CA GLY A 457 0.08 -36.58 20.39
C GLY A 457 -1.00 -35.54 20.51
N HIS A 458 -1.21 -35.03 21.69
CA HIS A 458 -2.18 -33.96 21.94
C HIS A 458 -1.62 -32.60 21.53
N THR A 459 -2.50 -31.72 21.09
CA THR A 459 -2.11 -30.33 20.74
C THR A 459 -1.50 -29.64 21.96
N ASN A 460 -0.30 -29.11 21.79
CA ASN A 460 0.45 -28.42 22.84
C ASN A 460 0.90 -27.01 22.43
N ILE A 461 0.29 -26.47 21.37
CA ILE A 461 0.57 -25.10 20.92
C ILE A 461 -0.01 -24.13 21.96
N THR A 462 0.87 -23.31 22.52
CA THR A 462 0.49 -22.30 23.51
C THR A 462 -0.47 -21.28 22.90
N ASP A 463 -1.52 -20.93 23.63
CA ASP A 463 -2.44 -19.86 23.24
C ASP A 463 -1.74 -18.50 23.39
N SER A 464 -1.05 -18.09 22.36
CA SER A 464 -0.35 -16.82 22.28
C SER A 464 -1.01 -15.89 21.27
N SER A 465 -0.96 -14.61 21.57
CA SER A 465 -1.46 -13.58 20.67
C SER A 465 -0.56 -13.32 19.45
N PHE A 466 0.65 -13.86 19.42
CA PHE A 466 1.53 -13.87 18.27
C PHE A 466 2.16 -15.27 18.14
N VAL A 467 1.82 -15.98 17.08
CA VAL A 467 2.35 -17.33 16.81
C VAL A 467 3.01 -17.34 15.44
N THR A 468 4.24 -17.80 15.36
CA THR A 468 4.96 -17.98 14.09
C THR A 468 5.34 -19.44 13.91
N PHE A 469 4.98 -19.98 12.73
CA PHE A 469 5.39 -21.32 12.29
C PHE A 469 6.59 -21.22 11.35
N GLY A 470 7.75 -21.65 11.81
CA GLY A 470 8.95 -21.82 11.01
C GLY A 470 8.86 -23.10 10.19
N VAL A 471 8.81 -22.98 8.87
CA VAL A 471 8.60 -24.11 7.94
C VAL A 471 9.82 -24.44 7.09
N LYS A 472 10.98 -23.81 7.33
CA LYS A 472 12.19 -24.00 6.51
C LYS A 472 12.59 -25.48 6.38
N GLY A 473 12.63 -26.20 7.48
CA GLY A 473 12.94 -27.62 7.47
C GLY A 473 11.87 -28.47 6.80
N VAL A 474 10.59 -28.06 6.91
CA VAL A 474 9.45 -28.74 6.27
C VAL A 474 9.56 -28.71 4.75
N LEU A 475 10.01 -27.59 4.16
CA LEU A 475 10.19 -27.45 2.72
C LEU A 475 11.28 -28.38 2.16
N GLN A 476 12.19 -28.86 3.01
CA GLN A 476 13.25 -29.81 2.66
C GLN A 476 12.86 -31.28 2.91
N ALA A 477 11.72 -31.52 3.55
CA ALA A 477 11.22 -32.86 3.85
C ALA A 477 10.68 -33.56 2.59
N SER A 478 10.37 -34.87 2.72
CA SER A 478 9.67 -35.61 1.69
C SER A 478 8.35 -34.92 1.33
N ARG A 479 7.92 -35.03 0.06
CA ARG A 479 6.69 -34.39 -0.42
C ARG A 479 5.49 -34.69 0.48
N ASN A 480 5.32 -35.97 0.85
CA ASN A 480 4.20 -36.42 1.65
C ASN A 480 4.17 -35.78 3.05
N LEU A 481 5.32 -35.81 3.74
CA LEU A 481 5.46 -35.19 5.07
C LEU A 481 5.23 -33.68 5.01
N ARG A 482 5.85 -33.02 4.02
CA ARG A 482 5.70 -31.59 3.78
C ARG A 482 4.22 -31.20 3.58
N ASP A 483 3.55 -31.88 2.64
CA ASP A 483 2.18 -31.53 2.26
C ASP A 483 1.21 -31.76 3.43
N ALA A 484 1.36 -32.84 4.19
CA ALA A 484 0.55 -33.09 5.38
C ALA A 484 0.80 -32.08 6.52
N LEU A 485 2.07 -31.72 6.81
CA LEU A 485 2.39 -30.74 7.85
C LEU A 485 1.87 -29.35 7.49
N LEU A 486 2.04 -28.92 6.23
CA LEU A 486 1.52 -27.64 5.77
C LEU A 486 0.00 -27.61 5.83
N PHE A 487 -0.66 -28.67 5.39
CA PHE A 487 -2.11 -28.77 5.42
C PHE A 487 -2.65 -28.70 6.85
N ASN A 488 -2.04 -29.44 7.78
CA ASN A 488 -2.40 -29.39 9.20
C ASN A 488 -2.17 -28.00 9.83
N THR A 489 -1.08 -27.31 9.45
CA THR A 489 -0.78 -25.95 9.91
C THR A 489 -1.79 -24.95 9.35
N LEU A 490 -2.12 -25.03 8.06
CA LEU A 490 -3.13 -24.17 7.45
C LEU A 490 -4.52 -24.37 8.07
N SER A 491 -4.85 -25.61 8.45
CA SER A 491 -6.10 -25.90 9.15
C SER A 491 -6.15 -25.22 10.53
N PHE A 492 -5.06 -25.24 11.28
CA PHE A 492 -4.93 -24.52 12.55
C PHE A 492 -5.08 -23.01 12.36
N MET A 493 -4.41 -22.44 11.35
CA MET A 493 -4.51 -21.01 11.02
C MET A 493 -5.95 -20.63 10.65
N SER A 494 -6.59 -21.42 9.79
CA SER A 494 -7.97 -21.22 9.37
C SER A 494 -8.93 -21.27 10.56
N ASN A 495 -8.76 -22.24 11.44
CA ASN A 495 -9.57 -22.36 12.65
C ASN A 495 -9.48 -21.08 13.50
N ARG A 496 -8.27 -20.58 13.78
CA ARG A 496 -8.12 -19.33 14.53
C ARG A 496 -8.70 -18.10 13.85
N LEU A 497 -8.51 -17.99 12.53
CA LEU A 497 -9.06 -16.90 11.74
C LEU A 497 -10.59 -16.84 11.77
N LEU A 498 -11.23 -18.01 11.72
CA LEU A 498 -12.69 -18.12 11.57
C LEU A 498 -13.44 -18.24 12.89
N THR A 499 -12.80 -18.69 13.97
CA THR A 499 -13.45 -18.88 15.28
C THR A 499 -13.09 -17.83 16.31
N VAL A 500 -11.78 -17.61 16.55
CA VAL A 500 -11.33 -16.61 17.50
C VAL A 500 -11.60 -15.19 16.97
N GLY A 501 -11.46 -14.99 15.65
CA GLY A 501 -11.63 -13.68 15.03
C GLY A 501 -10.51 -12.71 15.43
N ASN A 502 -10.62 -11.46 15.01
CA ASN A 502 -9.62 -10.40 15.25
C ASN A 502 -8.18 -10.90 15.07
N THR A 503 -7.98 -11.73 14.04
CA THR A 503 -6.71 -12.42 13.79
C THR A 503 -6.21 -12.09 12.40
N VAL A 504 -4.90 -11.84 12.27
CA VAL A 504 -4.23 -11.69 10.97
C VAL A 504 -3.31 -12.87 10.72
N ALA A 505 -3.41 -13.46 9.52
CA ALA A 505 -2.50 -14.48 9.04
C ALA A 505 -1.51 -13.88 8.06
N GLY A 506 -0.21 -13.92 8.37
CA GLY A 506 0.88 -13.55 7.47
C GLY A 506 1.47 -14.79 6.79
N LEU A 507 1.43 -14.84 5.47
CA LEU A 507 2.00 -15.93 4.66
C LEU A 507 3.15 -15.34 3.83
N ASP A 508 4.37 -15.51 4.30
CA ASP A 508 5.56 -15.08 3.55
C ASP A 508 5.94 -16.13 2.51
N GLU A 509 6.55 -15.70 1.41
CA GLU A 509 6.97 -16.50 0.26
C GLU A 509 5.89 -17.51 -0.19
N PHE A 510 4.65 -17.01 -0.35
CA PHE A 510 3.47 -17.85 -0.61
C PHE A 510 3.59 -18.73 -1.87
N TYR A 511 4.43 -18.35 -2.85
CA TYR A 511 4.67 -19.18 -4.05
C TYR A 511 5.15 -20.59 -3.71
N LEU A 512 5.80 -20.80 -2.55
CA LEU A 512 6.26 -22.13 -2.11
C LEU A 512 5.12 -23.13 -1.88
N PHE A 513 3.90 -22.63 -1.68
CA PHE A 513 2.71 -23.46 -1.46
C PHE A 513 1.91 -23.75 -2.73
N LEU A 514 2.27 -23.14 -3.87
CA LEU A 514 1.54 -23.30 -5.14
C LEU A 514 1.65 -24.69 -5.74
N SER A 515 2.64 -25.49 -5.33
CA SER A 515 2.79 -26.88 -5.76
C SER A 515 1.69 -27.80 -5.19
N ASN A 516 0.95 -27.35 -4.17
CA ASN A 516 -0.14 -28.09 -3.55
C ASN A 516 -1.47 -27.37 -3.79
N LEU A 517 -2.27 -27.88 -4.74
CA LEU A 517 -3.57 -27.30 -5.10
C LEU A 517 -4.52 -27.21 -3.90
N THR A 518 -4.55 -28.23 -3.04
CA THR A 518 -5.40 -28.24 -1.84
C THR A 518 -5.05 -27.10 -0.89
N ALA A 519 -3.75 -26.81 -0.70
CA ALA A 519 -3.31 -25.66 0.12
C ALA A 519 -3.76 -24.33 -0.49
N VAL A 520 -3.66 -24.18 -1.81
CA VAL A 520 -4.13 -22.98 -2.53
C VAL A 520 -5.64 -22.77 -2.37
N GLU A 521 -6.41 -23.83 -2.55
CA GLU A 521 -7.88 -23.79 -2.35
C GLU A 521 -8.25 -23.43 -0.92
N TYR A 522 -7.51 -23.97 0.02
CA TYR A 522 -7.71 -23.71 1.45
C TYR A 522 -7.50 -22.23 1.77
N VAL A 523 -6.35 -21.66 1.32
CA VAL A 523 -6.05 -20.24 1.50
C VAL A 523 -7.09 -19.36 0.81
N ARG A 524 -7.48 -19.70 -0.43
CA ARG A 524 -8.54 -18.98 -1.15
C ARG A 524 -9.87 -18.99 -0.37
N ASN A 525 -10.24 -20.11 0.18
CA ASN A 525 -11.52 -20.28 0.89
C ASN A 525 -11.54 -19.47 2.18
N PHE A 526 -10.49 -19.53 3.00
CA PHE A 526 -10.50 -18.72 4.21
C PHE A 526 -10.33 -17.22 3.90
N MET A 527 -9.59 -16.80 2.87
CA MET A 527 -9.55 -15.40 2.47
C MET A 527 -10.92 -14.81 2.13
N LYS A 528 -11.82 -15.60 1.55
CA LYS A 528 -13.20 -15.18 1.26
C LYS A 528 -14.04 -15.02 2.53
N ARG A 529 -13.76 -15.78 3.58
CA ARG A 529 -14.58 -15.89 4.80
C ARG A 529 -14.10 -15.01 5.95
N VAL A 530 -12.80 -14.74 6.07
CA VAL A 530 -12.17 -14.03 7.20
C VAL A 530 -12.81 -12.67 7.49
N ARG A 531 -13.38 -11.99 6.48
CA ARG A 531 -14.02 -10.69 6.63
C ARG A 531 -15.12 -10.68 7.70
N LYS A 532 -15.92 -11.75 7.79
CA LYS A 532 -17.05 -11.85 8.73
C LYS A 532 -16.61 -11.85 10.19
N LYS A 533 -15.38 -12.30 10.49
CA LYS A 533 -14.81 -12.40 11.84
C LYS A 533 -13.78 -11.30 12.16
N ASN A 534 -13.80 -10.20 11.39
CA ASN A 534 -12.82 -9.11 11.51
C ASN A 534 -11.37 -9.60 11.45
N SER A 535 -11.14 -10.64 10.67
CA SER A 535 -9.82 -11.22 10.42
C SER A 535 -9.33 -10.83 9.03
N SER A 536 -8.03 -10.96 8.78
CA SER A 536 -7.42 -10.63 7.50
C SER A 536 -6.26 -11.56 7.17
N VAL A 537 -5.87 -11.55 5.90
CA VAL A 537 -4.75 -12.35 5.40
C VAL A 537 -3.77 -11.44 4.68
N ILE A 538 -2.50 -11.63 4.93
CA ILE A 538 -1.40 -10.99 4.24
C ILE A 538 -0.67 -12.04 3.42
N LEU A 539 -0.66 -11.88 2.11
CA LEU A 539 0.12 -12.71 1.19
C LEU A 539 1.34 -11.94 0.73
N ALA A 540 2.54 -12.47 0.97
CA ALA A 540 3.76 -11.93 0.41
C ALA A 540 4.38 -12.96 -0.57
N SER A 541 4.77 -12.52 -1.77
CA SER A 541 5.36 -13.38 -2.79
C SER A 541 6.33 -12.62 -3.69
N GLN A 542 7.20 -13.36 -4.37
CA GLN A 542 8.23 -12.75 -5.23
C GLN A 542 7.68 -12.39 -6.59
N ASN A 543 7.17 -13.35 -7.34
CA ASN A 543 6.74 -13.18 -8.72
C ASN A 543 5.26 -13.47 -8.92
N LEU A 544 4.62 -12.68 -9.76
CA LEU A 544 3.25 -12.92 -10.19
C LEU A 544 3.20 -14.10 -11.19
N GLU A 545 4.26 -14.32 -11.95
CA GLU A 545 4.33 -15.39 -12.96
C GLU A 545 4.27 -16.78 -12.35
N ASP A 546 4.75 -16.97 -11.11
CA ASP A 546 4.65 -18.24 -10.38
C ASP A 546 3.20 -18.71 -10.20
N PHE A 547 2.26 -17.77 -10.25
CA PHE A 547 0.82 -18.05 -10.14
C PHE A 547 0.13 -18.31 -11.49
N ASN A 548 0.83 -18.12 -12.61
CA ASN A 548 0.27 -18.29 -13.95
C ASN A 548 0.50 -19.71 -14.51
N ILE A 549 0.57 -20.69 -13.64
CA ILE A 549 0.76 -22.11 -14.04
C ILE A 549 -0.57 -22.63 -14.57
N GLU A 550 -0.50 -23.31 -15.73
CA GLU A 550 -1.66 -23.97 -16.34
C GLU A 550 -2.27 -24.98 -15.36
N GLY A 551 -3.60 -24.93 -15.15
CA GLY A 551 -4.31 -25.75 -14.17
C GLY A 551 -4.46 -25.10 -12.78
N ILE A 552 -3.64 -24.10 -12.40
CA ILE A 552 -3.74 -23.41 -11.09
C ILE A 552 -4.29 -21.98 -11.25
N ARG A 553 -4.19 -21.39 -12.42
CA ARG A 553 -4.53 -19.98 -12.70
C ARG A 553 -5.93 -19.58 -12.23
N GLU A 554 -6.93 -20.41 -12.43
CA GLU A 554 -8.32 -20.17 -11.99
C GLU A 554 -8.44 -20.09 -10.46
N TYR A 555 -7.60 -20.85 -9.75
CA TYR A 555 -7.60 -20.89 -8.29
C TYR A 555 -6.81 -19.72 -7.66
N THR A 556 -5.79 -19.24 -8.35
CA THR A 556 -4.90 -18.18 -7.87
C THR A 556 -5.40 -16.77 -8.18
N LYS A 557 -6.17 -16.58 -9.26
CA LYS A 557 -6.73 -15.29 -9.65
C LYS A 557 -7.44 -14.55 -8.50
N PRO A 558 -8.28 -15.20 -7.66
CA PRO A 558 -8.90 -14.54 -6.51
C PRO A 558 -7.90 -14.02 -5.48
N LEU A 559 -6.72 -14.63 -5.35
CA LEU A 559 -5.70 -14.22 -4.37
C LEU A 559 -5.16 -12.81 -4.67
N PHE A 560 -5.22 -12.36 -5.92
CA PHE A 560 -4.83 -11.00 -6.33
C PHE A 560 -5.98 -10.01 -6.33
N SER A 561 -7.21 -10.49 -6.57
CA SER A 561 -8.38 -9.62 -6.68
C SER A 561 -9.08 -9.37 -5.34
N ILE A 562 -8.93 -10.27 -4.36
CA ILE A 562 -9.53 -10.12 -3.03
C ILE A 562 -8.85 -9.03 -2.20
N PRO A 563 -7.49 -8.95 -2.11
CA PRO A 563 -6.83 -7.98 -1.24
C PRO A 563 -7.12 -6.53 -1.64
N THR A 564 -7.67 -5.76 -0.71
CA THR A 564 -7.92 -4.32 -0.88
C THR A 564 -6.61 -3.52 -0.86
N HIS A 565 -5.66 -3.94 -0.03
CA HIS A 565 -4.36 -3.30 0.11
C HIS A 565 -3.30 -4.07 -0.68
N GLN A 566 -2.66 -3.41 -1.65
CA GLN A 566 -1.63 -4.02 -2.47
C GLN A 566 -0.36 -3.18 -2.42
N PHE A 567 0.75 -3.78 -2.02
CA PHE A 567 2.08 -3.17 -2.00
C PHE A 567 2.92 -3.83 -3.10
N LEU A 568 3.16 -3.10 -4.16
CA LEU A 568 3.80 -3.60 -5.36
C LEU A 568 5.20 -3.00 -5.46
N PHE A 569 6.21 -3.80 -5.12
CA PHE A 569 7.62 -3.48 -5.32
C PHE A 569 8.05 -3.82 -6.74
N ASN A 570 9.32 -3.54 -7.08
CA ASN A 570 9.85 -3.93 -8.37
C ASN A 570 9.68 -5.44 -8.60
N ALA A 571 9.07 -5.77 -9.73
CA ALA A 571 8.75 -7.16 -10.10
C ALA A 571 9.89 -7.86 -10.87
N GLY A 572 11.00 -7.15 -11.17
CA GLY A 572 12.08 -7.67 -12.00
C GLY A 572 11.75 -7.69 -13.50
N ALA A 573 12.29 -8.67 -14.21
CA ALA A 573 12.05 -8.86 -15.64
C ALA A 573 10.75 -9.66 -15.83
N VAL A 574 9.61 -8.96 -15.85
CA VAL A 574 8.29 -9.58 -16.06
C VAL A 574 7.64 -9.03 -17.33
N ASP A 575 6.70 -9.76 -17.89
CA ASP A 575 5.82 -9.27 -18.95
C ASP A 575 4.94 -8.13 -18.41
N GLU A 576 5.23 -6.90 -18.87
CA GLU A 576 4.51 -5.69 -18.47
C GLU A 576 3.01 -5.83 -18.69
N LYS A 577 2.58 -6.38 -19.82
CA LYS A 577 1.17 -6.53 -20.15
C LYS A 577 0.47 -7.50 -19.21
N PHE A 578 1.07 -8.67 -18.97
CA PHE A 578 0.52 -9.65 -18.04
C PHE A 578 0.40 -9.07 -16.62
N TYR A 579 1.40 -8.32 -16.16
CA TYR A 579 1.43 -7.72 -14.83
C TYR A 579 0.36 -6.62 -14.69
N THR A 580 0.28 -5.72 -15.67
CA THR A 580 -0.71 -4.62 -15.66
C THR A 580 -2.14 -5.13 -15.78
N ASP A 581 -2.40 -6.10 -16.65
CA ASP A 581 -3.73 -6.68 -16.83
C ASP A 581 -4.20 -7.44 -15.58
N THR A 582 -3.29 -8.21 -14.95
CA THR A 582 -3.63 -9.02 -13.76
C THR A 582 -3.89 -8.15 -12.53
N LEU A 583 -3.08 -7.13 -12.30
CA LEU A 583 -3.18 -6.24 -11.13
C LEU A 583 -4.00 -4.97 -11.40
N GLN A 584 -4.53 -4.82 -12.60
CA GLN A 584 -5.31 -3.65 -13.03
C GLN A 584 -4.54 -2.34 -12.79
N LEU A 585 -3.34 -2.25 -13.38
CA LEU A 585 -2.48 -1.09 -13.31
C LEU A 585 -2.49 -0.29 -14.63
N GLU A 586 -2.35 1.01 -14.52
CA GLU A 586 -2.05 1.86 -15.67
C GLU A 586 -0.55 1.74 -16.03
N ALA A 587 -0.21 2.03 -17.29
CA ALA A 587 1.20 2.02 -17.73
C ALA A 587 2.07 3.05 -16.97
N SER A 588 1.46 4.15 -16.50
CA SER A 588 2.11 5.15 -15.64
C SER A 588 2.43 4.60 -14.26
N GLU A 589 1.54 3.78 -13.69
CA GLU A 589 1.72 3.14 -12.39
C GLU A 589 2.80 2.06 -12.44
N PHE A 590 2.81 1.25 -13.52
CA PHE A 590 3.86 0.24 -13.72
C PHE A 590 5.26 0.87 -13.83
N ARG A 591 5.37 2.04 -14.48
CA ARG A 591 6.65 2.76 -14.57
C ARG A 591 7.25 3.11 -13.21
N LEU A 592 6.44 3.36 -12.17
CA LEU A 592 6.93 3.65 -10.81
C LEU A 592 7.68 2.49 -10.17
N ILE A 593 7.34 1.25 -10.55
CA ILE A 593 7.91 0.03 -10.01
C ILE A 593 8.82 -0.72 -11.01
N ARG A 594 8.98 -0.19 -12.22
CA ARG A 594 9.79 -0.80 -13.29
C ARG A 594 11.25 -0.95 -12.92
N TYR A 595 11.81 0.06 -12.23
CA TYR A 595 13.22 0.04 -11.85
C TYR A 595 13.37 -0.33 -10.37
N PRO A 596 14.36 -1.18 -10.03
CA PRO A 596 14.56 -1.60 -8.65
C PRO A 596 15.01 -0.43 -7.78
N GLN A 597 14.21 -0.11 -6.77
CA GLN A 597 14.55 0.83 -5.72
C GLN A 597 14.14 0.21 -4.39
N ARG A 598 15.13 -0.18 -3.60
CA ARG A 598 14.90 -0.88 -2.34
C ARG A 598 14.04 -0.05 -1.38
N GLY A 599 12.99 -0.67 -0.86
CA GLY A 599 12.07 -0.03 0.07
C GLY A 599 11.02 0.88 -0.59
N VAL A 600 11.02 1.03 -1.91
CA VAL A 600 10.02 1.82 -2.64
C VAL A 600 9.03 0.89 -3.33
N CYS A 601 7.74 1.16 -3.18
CA CYS A 601 6.67 0.41 -3.81
C CYS A 601 5.50 1.31 -4.22
N LEU A 602 4.70 0.84 -5.14
CA LEU A 602 3.38 1.37 -5.41
C LEU A 602 2.41 0.78 -4.38
N TYR A 603 1.86 1.61 -3.50
CA TYR A 603 0.80 1.21 -2.60
C TYR A 603 -0.56 1.55 -3.22
N LYS A 604 -1.35 0.51 -3.45
CA LYS A 604 -2.70 0.58 -3.99
C LYS A 604 -3.71 0.20 -2.91
N CYS A 605 -4.71 1.05 -2.67
CA CYS A 605 -5.76 0.84 -1.69
C CYS A 605 -7.11 1.29 -2.27
N GLY A 606 -7.92 0.34 -2.72
CA GLY A 606 -9.12 0.67 -3.49
C GLY A 606 -8.76 1.53 -4.71
N ASN A 607 -9.34 2.72 -4.80
CA ASN A 607 -9.06 3.69 -5.88
C ASN A 607 -7.83 4.56 -5.62
N GLU A 608 -7.28 4.53 -4.40
CA GLU A 608 -6.12 5.37 -4.03
C GLU A 608 -4.80 4.73 -4.47
N ARG A 609 -3.82 5.58 -4.84
CA ARG A 609 -2.49 5.20 -5.30
C ARG A 609 -1.43 6.07 -4.66
N TYR A 610 -0.38 5.45 -4.10
CA TYR A 610 0.71 6.15 -3.44
C TYR A 610 2.05 5.56 -3.87
N ASN A 611 2.99 6.42 -4.23
CA ASN A 611 4.39 6.02 -4.35
C ASN A 611 4.99 6.04 -2.93
N LEU A 612 5.09 4.86 -2.32
CA LEU A 612 5.45 4.69 -0.92
C LEU A 612 6.91 4.31 -0.77
N MET A 613 7.65 5.08 0.00
CA MET A 613 8.94 4.70 0.57
C MET A 613 8.70 4.12 1.96
N VAL A 614 8.87 2.82 2.10
CA VAL A 614 8.70 2.11 3.38
C VAL A 614 9.75 2.58 4.38
N THR A 615 9.30 3.11 5.49
CA THR A 615 10.17 3.59 6.57
C THR A 615 9.67 3.06 7.90
N VAL A 616 10.54 2.45 8.67
CA VAL A 616 10.21 1.90 9.99
C VAL A 616 10.82 2.79 11.07
N PRO A 617 10.05 3.20 12.09
CA PRO A 617 10.60 3.90 13.25
C PRO A 617 11.64 3.03 13.98
N ASP A 618 12.72 3.63 14.48
CA ASP A 618 13.86 2.92 15.08
C ASP A 618 13.45 1.98 16.22
N TYR A 619 12.46 2.35 17.03
CA TYR A 619 11.98 1.51 18.11
C TYR A 619 11.29 0.24 17.61
N LYS A 620 10.59 0.26 16.48
CA LYS A 620 10.00 -0.93 15.84
C LYS A 620 11.06 -1.75 15.11
N ALA A 621 12.00 -1.08 14.43
CA ALA A 621 13.09 -1.77 13.75
C ALA A 621 13.95 -2.64 14.70
N LYS A 622 14.14 -2.21 15.95
CA LYS A 622 14.81 -2.99 16.98
C LYS A 622 14.09 -4.31 17.32
N LEU A 623 12.76 -4.36 17.18
CA LEU A 623 11.98 -5.57 17.41
C LEU A 623 12.23 -6.65 16.35
N PHE A 624 12.68 -6.27 15.16
CA PHE A 624 12.93 -7.21 14.04
C PHE A 624 14.18 -8.06 14.23
N GLY A 625 15.02 -7.72 15.21
CA GLY A 625 16.22 -8.47 15.55
C GLY A 625 17.32 -8.42 14.49
N LYS A 626 18.18 -9.45 14.47
CA LYS A 626 19.33 -9.55 13.56
C LYS A 626 18.92 -9.75 12.09
N ALA A 627 17.79 -10.39 11.85
CA ALA A 627 17.20 -10.60 10.52
C ALA A 627 16.41 -9.37 10.02
N GLY A 628 16.72 -8.18 10.53
CA GLY A 628 16.00 -6.93 10.26
C GLY A 628 16.07 -6.40 8.81
N GLY A 629 16.71 -7.13 7.88
CA GLY A 629 16.62 -6.80 6.44
C GLY A 629 17.19 -5.44 6.05
N ARG A 630 18.36 -5.04 6.53
CA ARG A 630 19.09 -3.84 6.08
C ARG A 630 19.80 -4.03 4.75
#